data_af01212fe9c9b7e1c9a13977c7c9d451
#
_entry.id   af01212fe9c9b7e1c9a13977c7c9d451
#
_cell.length_a   1.000
_cell.length_b   1.000
_cell.length_c   1.000
_cell.angle_alpha   90.00
_cell.angle_beta   90.00
_cell.angle_gamma   90.00
#
_symmetry.space_group_name_H-M   'P 1'
#
loop_
_entity.id
_entity.type
_entity.pdbx_description
1 polymer ?
#
loop_
_entity_poly.entity_id
_entity_poly.type
_entity_poly.pdbx_seq_one_letter_code
_entity_poly.pdbx_strand_id
1 'polypeptide(L)'
;MGPSGCGKSTLLNILGTLDSPTSGSYFFEGKQVDKMNENQLTALRKNNLGFIFQSFNLIDELTVYENVELPLVYMGIKTAQRKEKVNKVLEKVNLLHRANHYPQQLSGGQQQRVAIARAVVTDCKLLLADEPTGNLDSVNGVEVMELLSELNRQGTTIIIVTHSQRDATYAHRIIRLLDGQIVSENINRPLEKSTSSTNCLLY
;
A
#
# COMPACT_ATOMS: atom_id res chain seq x y z
N MET A 1 14.41 -3.06 -2.52
CA MET A 1 15.31 -1.92 -2.20
C MET A 1 16.37 -1.76 -3.28
N GLY A 2 16.97 -0.58 -3.42
CA GLY A 2 18.07 -0.31 -4.33
C GLY A 2 18.19 1.19 -4.64
N PRO A 3 19.30 1.64 -5.27
CA PRO A 3 19.49 3.04 -5.64
C PRO A 3 18.44 3.55 -6.63
N SER A 4 18.36 4.86 -6.83
CA SER A 4 17.50 5.43 -7.86
C SER A 4 17.88 4.89 -9.24
N GLY A 5 16.89 4.65 -10.11
CA GLY A 5 17.10 4.16 -11.47
C GLY A 5 17.35 2.63 -11.61
N CYS A 6 17.45 1.85 -10.54
CA CYS A 6 17.75 0.40 -10.63
C CYS A 6 16.53 -0.48 -11.04
N GLY A 7 15.41 0.10 -11.50
CA GLY A 7 14.26 -0.66 -12.04
C GLY A 7 13.15 -1.01 -11.03
N LYS A 8 13.17 -0.46 -9.79
CA LYS A 8 12.17 -0.77 -8.76
C LYS A 8 10.74 -0.42 -9.15
N SER A 9 10.52 0.83 -9.58
CA SER A 9 9.19 1.31 -10.01
C SER A 9 8.72 0.60 -11.27
N THR A 10 9.63 0.27 -12.19
CA THR A 10 9.31 -0.57 -13.36
C THR A 10 8.80 -1.95 -12.94
N LEU A 11 9.51 -2.61 -12.01
CA LEU A 11 9.07 -3.89 -11.46
C LEU A 11 7.71 -3.75 -10.75
N LEU A 12 7.51 -2.68 -9.96
CA LEU A 12 6.25 -2.42 -9.28
C LEU A 12 5.10 -2.24 -10.29
N ASN A 13 5.33 -1.53 -11.40
CA ASN A 13 4.35 -1.32 -12.46
C ASN A 13 3.98 -2.64 -13.16
N ILE A 14 4.96 -3.51 -13.42
CA ILE A 14 4.71 -4.85 -13.98
C ILE A 14 3.88 -5.68 -13.00
N LEU A 15 4.24 -5.73 -11.73
CA LEU A 15 3.49 -6.44 -10.70
C LEU A 15 2.08 -5.86 -10.53
N GLY A 16 1.94 -4.57 -10.70
CA GLY A 16 0.67 -3.84 -10.70
C GLY A 16 -0.13 -3.95 -12.00
N THR A 17 0.40 -4.64 -13.00
CA THR A 17 -0.21 -4.76 -14.34
C THR A 17 -0.48 -3.40 -15.02
N LEU A 18 0.31 -2.39 -14.68
CA LEU A 18 0.32 -1.07 -15.33
C LEU A 18 1.27 -1.05 -16.54
N ASP A 19 2.19 -2.03 -16.57
CA ASP A 19 3.12 -2.27 -17.67
C ASP A 19 3.26 -3.76 -17.92
N SER A 20 3.75 -4.15 -19.09
CA SER A 20 3.91 -5.55 -19.50
C SER A 20 5.37 -5.94 -19.51
N PRO A 21 5.75 -7.16 -19.03
CA PRO A 21 7.12 -7.62 -19.14
C PRO A 21 7.48 -7.89 -20.60
N THR A 22 8.69 -7.53 -21.02
CA THR A 22 9.22 -7.83 -22.38
C THR A 22 9.41 -9.34 -22.58
N SER A 23 9.74 -10.07 -21.51
CA SER A 23 9.95 -11.52 -21.51
C SER A 23 9.74 -12.10 -20.13
N GLY A 24 9.62 -13.41 -20.03
CA GLY A 24 9.36 -14.13 -18.78
C GLY A 24 7.89 -14.40 -18.57
N SER A 25 7.54 -14.91 -17.39
CA SER A 25 6.16 -15.24 -17.02
C SER A 25 5.82 -14.66 -15.66
N TYR A 26 4.65 -14.05 -15.56
CA TYR A 26 4.11 -13.51 -14.31
C TYR A 26 2.84 -14.26 -13.91
N PHE A 27 2.80 -14.76 -12.68
CA PHE A 27 1.65 -15.46 -12.12
C PHE A 27 1.12 -14.72 -10.89
N PHE A 28 -0.19 -14.49 -10.86
CA PHE A 28 -0.92 -13.97 -9.70
C PHE A 28 -1.98 -14.99 -9.28
N GLU A 29 -1.89 -15.51 -8.07
CA GLU A 29 -2.76 -16.59 -7.57
C GLU A 29 -2.91 -17.78 -8.56
N GLY A 30 -1.80 -18.23 -9.13
CA GLY A 30 -1.75 -19.34 -10.08
C GLY A 30 -2.25 -19.01 -11.50
N LYS A 31 -2.72 -17.80 -11.75
CA LYS A 31 -3.14 -17.36 -13.10
C LYS A 31 -2.02 -16.65 -13.80
N GLN A 32 -1.74 -16.99 -15.04
CA GLN A 32 -0.71 -16.38 -15.85
C GLN A 32 -1.18 -15.01 -16.35
N VAL A 33 -0.57 -13.93 -15.83
CA VAL A 33 -0.99 -12.53 -16.02
C VAL A 33 -0.44 -11.94 -17.31
N ASP A 34 0.80 -12.30 -17.69
CA ASP A 34 1.47 -11.80 -18.91
C ASP A 34 0.75 -12.19 -20.21
N LYS A 35 -0.21 -13.13 -20.16
CA LYS A 35 -1.06 -13.54 -21.30
C LYS A 35 -2.48 -12.97 -21.25
N MET A 36 -2.82 -12.18 -20.24
CA MET A 36 -4.15 -11.59 -20.10
C MET A 36 -4.35 -10.41 -21.05
N ASN A 37 -5.57 -10.29 -21.58
CA ASN A 37 -5.97 -9.09 -22.32
C ASN A 37 -6.30 -7.93 -21.37
N GLU A 38 -6.42 -6.71 -21.91
CA GLU A 38 -6.63 -5.49 -21.12
C GLU A 38 -7.88 -5.53 -20.25
N ASN A 39 -8.98 -6.15 -20.70
CA ASN A 39 -10.19 -6.30 -19.88
C ASN A 39 -9.95 -7.21 -18.67
N GLN A 40 -9.18 -8.28 -18.83
CA GLN A 40 -8.81 -9.21 -17.75
C GLN A 40 -7.84 -8.53 -16.78
N LEU A 41 -6.85 -7.77 -17.27
CA LEU A 41 -5.92 -7.00 -16.43
C LEU A 41 -6.68 -5.93 -15.65
N THR A 42 -7.61 -5.21 -16.26
CA THR A 42 -8.46 -4.23 -15.59
C THR A 42 -9.31 -4.88 -14.49
N ALA A 43 -9.90 -6.04 -14.76
CA ALA A 43 -10.66 -6.78 -13.74
C ALA A 43 -9.75 -7.25 -12.59
N LEU A 44 -8.51 -7.68 -12.88
CA LEU A 44 -7.54 -8.09 -11.88
C LEU A 44 -7.13 -6.91 -11.01
N ARG A 45 -6.76 -5.76 -11.59
CA ARG A 45 -6.44 -4.53 -10.88
C ARG A 45 -7.56 -4.13 -9.94
N LYS A 46 -8.76 -3.99 -10.49
CA LYS A 46 -9.97 -3.54 -9.78
C LYS A 46 -10.29 -4.36 -8.54
N ASN A 47 -10.10 -5.67 -8.60
CA ASN A 47 -10.58 -6.59 -7.56
C ASN A 47 -9.47 -7.06 -6.60
N ASN A 48 -8.20 -6.91 -6.96
CA ASN A 48 -7.13 -7.53 -6.19
C ASN A 48 -5.97 -6.61 -5.83
N LEU A 49 -5.80 -5.49 -6.53
CA LEU A 49 -4.63 -4.65 -6.38
C LEU A 49 -4.99 -3.29 -5.76
N GLY A 50 -4.16 -2.84 -4.82
CA GLY A 50 -4.18 -1.47 -4.30
C GLY A 50 -2.85 -0.79 -4.59
N PHE A 51 -2.86 0.52 -4.79
CA PHE A 51 -1.66 1.32 -5.07
C PHE A 51 -1.53 2.48 -4.10
N ILE A 52 -0.33 2.66 -3.59
CA ILE A 52 0.10 3.81 -2.78
C ILE A 52 1.29 4.44 -3.48
N PHE A 53 1.23 5.75 -3.71
CA PHE A 53 2.29 6.51 -4.38
C PHE A 53 2.94 7.49 -3.41
N GLN A 54 4.18 7.87 -3.70
CA GLN A 54 4.93 8.86 -2.94
C GLN A 54 4.22 10.23 -2.90
N SER A 55 3.59 10.64 -4.00
CA SER A 55 2.88 11.93 -4.14
C SER A 55 1.41 11.87 -3.75
N PHE A 56 0.97 10.86 -2.99
CA PHE A 56 -0.39 10.63 -2.52
C PHE A 56 -1.42 10.43 -3.65
N ASN A 57 -1.34 11.16 -4.74
CA ASN A 57 -2.22 11.14 -5.91
C ASN A 57 -3.71 11.23 -5.54
N LEU A 58 -4.03 12.09 -4.57
CA LEU A 58 -5.41 12.44 -4.23
C LEU A 58 -5.99 13.39 -5.28
N ILE A 59 -7.29 13.33 -5.47
CA ILE A 59 -8.02 14.25 -6.33
C ILE A 59 -8.41 15.45 -5.46
N ASP A 60 -7.88 16.63 -5.78
CA ASP A 60 -7.98 17.84 -4.97
C ASP A 60 -9.40 18.39 -4.88
N GLU A 61 -10.23 18.14 -5.90
CA GLU A 61 -11.63 18.56 -5.97
C GLU A 61 -12.58 17.64 -5.20
N LEU A 62 -12.09 16.50 -4.72
CA LEU A 62 -12.85 15.53 -3.94
C LEU A 62 -12.48 15.63 -2.45
N THR A 63 -13.48 15.46 -1.61
CA THR A 63 -13.27 15.30 -0.16
C THR A 63 -12.49 14.04 0.17
N VAL A 64 -12.03 13.91 1.40
CA VAL A 64 -11.42 12.68 1.93
C VAL A 64 -12.35 11.47 1.72
N TYR A 65 -13.63 11.63 2.06
CA TYR A 65 -14.64 10.59 1.87
C TYR A 65 -14.75 10.17 0.40
N GLU A 66 -14.89 11.12 -0.51
CA GLU A 66 -15.05 10.86 -1.94
C GLU A 66 -13.80 10.25 -2.58
N ASN A 67 -12.60 10.69 -2.18
CA ASN A 67 -11.35 10.05 -2.60
C ASN A 67 -11.30 8.56 -2.22
N VAL A 68 -11.73 8.21 -1.00
CA VAL A 68 -11.75 6.83 -0.54
C VAL A 68 -12.91 6.03 -1.16
N GLU A 69 -14.07 6.68 -1.44
CA GLU A 69 -15.23 6.03 -2.05
C GLU A 69 -15.00 5.67 -3.52
N LEU A 70 -14.16 6.42 -4.23
CA LEU A 70 -14.00 6.37 -5.69
C LEU A 70 -13.77 4.96 -6.25
N PRO A 71 -12.89 4.11 -5.71
CA PRO A 71 -12.72 2.74 -6.20
C PRO A 71 -14.01 1.91 -6.11
N LEU A 72 -14.79 2.08 -5.06
CA LEU A 72 -16.04 1.36 -4.85
C LEU A 72 -17.14 1.81 -5.85
N VAL A 73 -17.11 3.07 -6.27
CA VAL A 73 -17.97 3.60 -7.35
C VAL A 73 -17.65 2.88 -8.66
N TYR A 74 -16.37 2.80 -9.03
CA TYR A 74 -15.92 2.06 -10.22
C TYR A 74 -16.22 0.56 -10.16
N MET A 75 -16.30 -0.01 -8.96
CA MET A 75 -16.73 -1.39 -8.77
C MET A 75 -18.26 -1.59 -8.91
N GLY A 76 -19.04 -0.51 -8.98
CA GLY A 76 -20.49 -0.58 -9.03
C GLY A 76 -21.14 -0.99 -7.71
N ILE A 77 -20.46 -0.80 -6.57
CA ILE A 77 -20.97 -1.12 -5.23
C ILE A 77 -22.13 -0.16 -4.88
N LYS A 78 -23.20 -0.70 -4.30
CA LYS A 78 -24.38 0.08 -3.89
C LYS A 78 -24.02 1.15 -2.83
N THR A 79 -24.65 2.33 -2.88
CA THR A 79 -24.36 3.48 -2.03
C THR A 79 -24.34 3.15 -0.53
N ALA A 80 -25.29 2.36 -0.03
CA ALA A 80 -25.33 1.99 1.39
C ALA A 80 -24.08 1.18 1.81
N GLN A 81 -23.65 0.23 0.98
CA GLN A 81 -22.46 -0.58 1.23
C GLN A 81 -21.17 0.23 1.10
N ARG A 82 -21.12 1.19 0.14
CA ARG A 82 -19.97 2.10 0.01
C ARG A 82 -19.79 2.92 1.28
N LYS A 83 -20.88 3.51 1.79
CA LYS A 83 -20.85 4.31 3.01
C LYS A 83 -20.29 3.52 4.21
N GLU A 84 -20.74 2.29 4.38
CA GLU A 84 -20.26 1.42 5.46
C GLU A 84 -18.75 1.14 5.32
N LYS A 85 -18.31 0.71 4.12
CA LYS A 85 -16.90 0.40 3.85
C LYS A 85 -15.99 1.62 4.03
N VAL A 86 -16.37 2.77 3.49
CA VAL A 86 -15.59 4.01 3.59
C VAL A 86 -15.46 4.44 5.05
N ASN A 87 -16.55 4.47 5.82
CA ASN A 87 -16.49 4.85 7.23
C ASN A 87 -15.57 3.91 8.02
N LYS A 88 -15.72 2.59 7.83
CA LYS A 88 -14.88 1.59 8.49
C LYS A 88 -13.39 1.78 8.19
N VAL A 89 -13.04 2.07 6.94
CA VAL A 89 -11.64 2.29 6.56
C VAL A 89 -11.13 3.63 7.09
N LEU A 90 -11.93 4.70 7.04
CA LEU A 90 -11.56 6.01 7.60
C LEU A 90 -11.36 5.95 9.13
N GLU A 91 -12.13 5.14 9.84
CA GLU A 91 -11.90 4.85 11.26
C GLU A 91 -10.55 4.17 11.48
N LYS A 92 -10.23 3.13 10.70
CA LYS A 92 -8.95 2.41 10.80
C LYS A 92 -7.73 3.32 10.61
N VAL A 93 -7.81 4.31 9.72
CA VAL A 93 -6.72 5.27 9.50
C VAL A 93 -6.84 6.53 10.37
N ASN A 94 -7.79 6.57 11.32
CA ASN A 94 -8.07 7.69 12.24
C ASN A 94 -8.34 9.02 11.51
N LEU A 95 -9.16 8.98 10.44
CA LEU A 95 -9.52 10.15 9.63
C LEU A 95 -11.03 10.33 9.42
N LEU A 96 -11.88 9.57 10.11
CA LEU A 96 -13.34 9.73 9.94
C LEU A 96 -13.80 11.14 10.30
N HIS A 97 -13.20 11.79 11.30
CA HIS A 97 -13.49 13.17 11.69
C HIS A 97 -13.08 14.21 10.63
N ARG A 98 -12.30 13.81 9.63
CA ARG A 98 -11.86 14.62 8.49
C ARG A 98 -12.55 14.24 7.17
N ALA A 99 -13.57 13.38 7.20
CA ALA A 99 -14.22 12.85 5.99
C ALA A 99 -14.67 13.93 4.99
N ASN A 100 -15.14 15.08 5.48
CA ASN A 100 -15.61 16.20 4.65
C ASN A 100 -14.53 17.25 4.31
N HIS A 101 -13.27 17.03 4.71
CA HIS A 101 -12.17 17.92 4.36
C HIS A 101 -11.63 17.59 2.96
N TYR A 102 -11.02 18.58 2.33
CA TYR A 102 -10.31 18.43 1.06
C TYR A 102 -8.82 18.13 1.30
N PRO A 103 -8.11 17.50 0.34
CA PRO A 103 -6.68 17.16 0.50
C PRO A 103 -5.81 18.34 0.95
N GLN A 104 -6.03 19.53 0.41
CA GLN A 104 -5.24 20.73 0.75
C GLN A 104 -5.40 21.18 2.23
N GLN A 105 -6.41 20.67 2.94
CA GLN A 105 -6.65 20.97 4.36
C GLN A 105 -5.98 19.97 5.31
N LEU A 106 -5.23 19.02 4.75
CA LEU A 106 -4.60 17.91 5.49
C LEU A 106 -3.07 18.05 5.50
N SER A 107 -2.44 17.58 6.58
CA SER A 107 -1.00 17.37 6.58
C SER A 107 -0.57 16.25 5.61
N GLY A 108 0.71 16.22 5.19
CA GLY A 108 1.22 15.16 4.31
C GLY A 108 0.98 13.74 4.86
N GLY A 109 1.19 13.54 6.15
CA GLY A 109 0.90 12.25 6.80
C GLY A 109 -0.59 11.88 6.78
N GLN A 110 -1.47 12.87 6.93
CA GLN A 110 -2.92 12.64 6.78
C GLN A 110 -3.29 12.31 5.33
N GLN A 111 -2.73 13.02 4.35
CA GLN A 111 -2.96 12.75 2.93
C GLN A 111 -2.50 11.33 2.57
N GLN A 112 -1.35 10.88 3.08
CA GLN A 112 -0.87 9.53 2.86
C GLN A 112 -1.80 8.47 3.49
N ARG A 113 -2.35 8.73 4.67
CA ARG A 113 -3.35 7.84 5.28
C ARG A 113 -4.64 7.78 4.47
N VAL A 114 -5.08 8.89 3.83
CA VAL A 114 -6.20 8.87 2.87
C VAL A 114 -5.87 8.02 1.64
N ALA A 115 -4.66 8.16 1.08
CA ALA A 115 -4.21 7.34 -0.05
C ALA A 115 -4.18 5.84 0.30
N ILE A 116 -3.73 5.49 1.50
CA ILE A 116 -3.79 4.11 2.02
C ILE A 116 -5.24 3.64 2.15
N ALA A 117 -6.11 4.45 2.77
CA ALA A 117 -7.53 4.14 2.92
C ALA A 117 -8.19 3.87 1.56
N ARG A 118 -7.93 4.72 0.56
CA ARG A 118 -8.39 4.53 -0.82
C ARG A 118 -7.90 3.23 -1.43
N ALA A 119 -6.66 2.85 -1.18
CA ALA A 119 -6.08 1.64 -1.74
C ALA A 119 -6.67 0.36 -1.12
N VAL A 120 -7.03 0.37 0.17
CA VAL A 120 -7.50 -0.83 0.89
C VAL A 120 -9.02 -0.94 1.02
N VAL A 121 -9.79 0.07 0.63
CA VAL A 121 -11.26 0.07 0.75
C VAL A 121 -11.94 -1.04 -0.07
N THR A 122 -11.25 -1.56 -1.08
CA THR A 122 -11.71 -2.66 -1.93
C THR A 122 -11.37 -4.04 -1.38
N ASP A 123 -10.76 -4.13 -0.19
CA ASP A 123 -10.24 -5.38 0.39
C ASP A 123 -9.24 -6.07 -0.53
N CYS A 124 -8.28 -5.30 -1.09
CA CYS A 124 -7.29 -5.80 -2.04
C CYS A 124 -6.38 -6.88 -1.41
N LYS A 125 -5.97 -7.85 -2.23
CA LYS A 125 -5.08 -8.95 -1.81
C LYS A 125 -3.61 -8.55 -1.83
N LEU A 126 -3.24 -7.67 -2.76
CA LEU A 126 -1.89 -7.17 -2.93
C LEU A 126 -1.90 -5.64 -2.95
N LEU A 127 -1.15 -5.05 -2.03
CA LEU A 127 -0.93 -3.61 -1.93
C LEU A 127 0.49 -3.29 -2.41
N LEU A 128 0.59 -2.44 -3.40
CA LEU A 128 1.84 -1.99 -4.01
C LEU A 128 2.11 -0.55 -3.57
N ALA A 129 3.24 -0.33 -2.91
CA ALA A 129 3.61 0.98 -2.38
C ALA A 129 4.96 1.45 -2.95
N ASP A 130 4.94 2.57 -3.66
CA ASP A 130 6.14 3.22 -4.18
C ASP A 130 6.53 4.39 -3.28
N GLU A 131 7.64 4.22 -2.54
CA GLU A 131 8.20 5.20 -1.59
C GLU A 131 7.14 5.80 -0.65
N PRO A 132 6.36 4.98 0.12
CA PRO A 132 5.17 5.44 0.83
C PRO A 132 5.45 6.48 1.93
N THR A 133 6.71 6.65 2.32
CA THR A 133 7.15 7.61 3.34
C THR A 133 8.04 8.72 2.77
N GLY A 134 8.30 8.72 1.46
CA GLY A 134 9.31 9.58 0.84
C GLY A 134 9.06 11.09 0.97
N ASN A 135 7.79 11.50 1.12
CA ASN A 135 7.39 12.91 1.30
C ASN A 135 6.95 13.23 2.74
N LEU A 136 7.30 12.38 3.70
CA LEU A 136 6.88 12.52 5.09
C LEU A 136 8.07 12.80 6.02
N ASP A 137 7.80 13.54 7.08
CA ASP A 137 8.73 13.62 8.20
C ASP A 137 8.86 12.26 8.91
N SER A 138 9.83 12.16 9.81
CA SER A 138 10.16 10.89 10.48
C SER A 138 9.03 10.34 11.34
N VAL A 139 8.22 11.21 11.96
CA VAL A 139 7.11 10.79 12.84
C VAL A 139 5.96 10.24 12.01
N ASN A 140 5.50 11.00 11.01
CA ASN A 140 4.45 10.57 10.10
C ASN A 140 4.87 9.33 9.29
N GLY A 141 6.15 9.22 8.93
CA GLY A 141 6.69 8.03 8.26
C GLY A 141 6.57 6.76 9.10
N VAL A 142 6.85 6.84 10.41
CA VAL A 142 6.66 5.70 11.35
C VAL A 142 5.20 5.31 11.42
N GLU A 143 4.28 6.27 11.60
CA GLU A 143 2.84 6.00 11.67
C GLU A 143 2.33 5.28 10.41
N VAL A 144 2.77 5.70 9.22
CA VAL A 144 2.42 5.07 7.94
C VAL A 144 2.96 3.64 7.87
N MET A 145 4.21 3.40 8.26
CA MET A 145 4.78 2.05 8.25
C MET A 145 4.12 1.11 9.28
N GLU A 146 3.74 1.63 10.45
CA GLU A 146 2.96 0.87 11.44
C GLU A 146 1.57 0.50 10.90
N LEU A 147 0.89 1.43 10.23
CA LEU A 147 -0.41 1.17 9.59
C LEU A 147 -0.29 0.08 8.51
N LEU A 148 0.73 0.14 7.65
CA LEU A 148 0.98 -0.88 6.64
C LEU A 148 1.29 -2.24 7.28
N SER A 149 2.07 -2.28 8.37
CA SER A 149 2.35 -3.51 9.11
C SER A 149 1.09 -4.12 9.71
N GLU A 150 0.16 -3.28 10.21
CA GLU A 150 -1.13 -3.76 10.73
C GLU A 150 -2.01 -4.35 9.63
N LEU A 151 -2.07 -3.71 8.46
CA LEU A 151 -2.79 -4.24 7.29
C LEU A 151 -2.20 -5.58 6.83
N ASN A 152 -0.88 -5.73 6.88
CA ASN A 152 -0.23 -7.01 6.57
C ASN A 152 -0.58 -8.10 7.58
N ARG A 153 -0.59 -7.81 8.90
CA ARG A 153 -1.04 -8.76 9.93
C ARG A 153 -2.49 -9.20 9.74
N GLN A 154 -3.34 -8.33 9.15
CA GLN A 154 -4.73 -8.65 8.81
C GLN A 154 -4.87 -9.47 7.51
N GLY A 155 -3.76 -9.84 6.87
CA GLY A 155 -3.72 -10.75 5.71
C GLY A 155 -3.51 -10.10 4.35
N THR A 156 -3.34 -8.78 4.26
CA THR A 156 -3.00 -8.12 3.00
C THR A 156 -1.51 -8.35 2.68
N THR A 157 -1.19 -8.88 1.51
CA THR A 157 0.19 -8.92 1.02
C THR A 157 0.63 -7.51 0.61
N ILE A 158 1.82 -7.08 1.08
CA ILE A 158 2.32 -5.72 0.78
C ILE A 158 3.70 -5.80 0.16
N ILE A 159 3.89 -5.14 -0.97
CA ILE A 159 5.19 -4.94 -1.61
C ILE A 159 5.51 -3.45 -1.53
N ILE A 160 6.63 -3.12 -0.90
CA ILE A 160 7.11 -1.75 -0.74
C ILE A 160 8.39 -1.59 -1.56
N VAL A 161 8.39 -0.61 -2.44
CA VAL A 161 9.60 -0.09 -3.07
C VAL A 161 10.11 1.06 -2.22
N THR A 162 11.36 1.00 -1.78
CA THR A 162 11.98 2.07 -1.00
C THR A 162 13.51 2.03 -1.10
N HIS A 163 14.14 3.17 -0.88
CA HIS A 163 15.58 3.29 -0.63
C HIS A 163 15.89 3.47 0.87
N SER A 164 14.87 3.61 1.72
CA SER A 164 15.00 3.80 3.16
C SER A 164 15.35 2.50 3.87
N GLN A 165 16.49 2.47 4.56
CA GLN A 165 16.88 1.33 5.41
C GLN A 165 15.92 1.14 6.58
N ARG A 166 15.42 2.25 7.15
CA ARG A 166 14.44 2.21 8.25
C ARG A 166 13.16 1.51 7.81
N ASP A 167 12.61 1.87 6.65
CA ASP A 167 11.36 1.30 6.18
C ASP A 167 11.51 -0.18 5.86
N ALA A 168 12.69 -0.59 5.37
CA ALA A 168 12.98 -1.99 5.12
C ALA A 168 12.96 -2.87 6.38
N THR A 169 13.16 -2.32 7.58
CA THR A 169 13.09 -3.10 8.83
C THR A 169 11.69 -3.62 9.15
N TYR A 170 10.64 -3.01 8.58
CA TYR A 170 9.26 -3.46 8.73
C TYR A 170 8.91 -4.68 7.86
N ALA A 171 9.72 -4.99 6.84
CA ALA A 171 9.45 -6.07 5.91
C ALA A 171 9.96 -7.43 6.42
N HIS A 172 9.21 -8.51 6.15
CA HIS A 172 9.63 -9.89 6.42
C HIS A 172 10.72 -10.37 5.45
N ARG A 173 10.75 -9.79 4.26
CA ARG A 173 11.65 -10.18 3.17
C ARG A 173 12.15 -8.93 2.44
N ILE A 174 13.45 -8.81 2.28
CA ILE A 174 14.07 -7.70 1.55
C ILE A 174 14.77 -8.25 0.31
N ILE A 175 14.35 -7.76 -0.85
CA ILE A 175 15.00 -8.03 -2.13
C ILE A 175 15.76 -6.77 -2.54
N ARG A 176 17.05 -6.90 -2.84
CA ARG A 176 17.87 -5.80 -3.34
C ARG A 176 18.04 -5.88 -4.83
N LEU A 177 17.74 -4.77 -5.50
CA LEU A 177 17.93 -4.60 -6.94
C LEU A 177 19.12 -3.68 -7.19
N LEU A 178 19.92 -4.02 -8.20
CA LEU A 178 20.96 -3.19 -8.78
C LEU A 178 20.94 -3.39 -10.30
N ASP A 179 20.87 -2.32 -11.07
CA ASP A 179 20.88 -2.34 -12.53
C ASP A 179 19.91 -3.36 -13.16
N GLY A 180 18.69 -3.43 -12.65
CA GLY A 180 17.65 -4.35 -13.12
C GLY A 180 17.80 -5.80 -12.66
N GLN A 181 18.82 -6.12 -11.86
CA GLN A 181 19.07 -7.49 -11.38
C GLN A 181 18.85 -7.61 -9.88
N ILE A 182 18.38 -8.79 -9.45
CA ILE A 182 18.32 -9.13 -8.03
C ILE A 182 19.73 -9.55 -7.58
N VAL A 183 20.33 -8.75 -6.69
CA VAL A 183 21.69 -8.99 -6.19
C VAL A 183 21.72 -9.68 -4.83
N SER A 184 20.69 -9.53 -4.02
CA SER A 184 20.57 -10.24 -2.74
C SER A 184 19.14 -10.33 -2.26
N GLU A 185 18.91 -11.32 -1.40
CA GLU A 185 17.65 -11.52 -0.68
C GLU A 185 17.98 -11.79 0.79
N ASN A 186 17.26 -11.08 1.68
CA ASN A 186 17.35 -11.28 3.11
C ASN A 186 15.97 -11.53 3.69
N ILE A 187 15.84 -12.52 4.57
CA ILE A 187 14.64 -12.77 5.36
C ILE A 187 14.84 -12.10 6.72
N ASN A 188 14.01 -11.12 7.00
CA ASN A 188 13.96 -10.44 8.30
C ASN A 188 12.96 -11.15 9.20
N ARG A 189 13.26 -11.17 10.51
CA ARG A 189 12.20 -11.32 11.52
C ARG A 189 11.80 -9.90 11.92
N PRO A 190 10.60 -9.41 11.56
CA PRO A 190 10.16 -8.09 11.96
C PRO A 190 10.19 -8.00 13.49
N LEU A 191 10.55 -6.83 14.01
CA LEU A 191 10.50 -6.55 15.43
C LEU A 191 9.04 -6.66 15.89
N GLU A 192 8.68 -7.77 16.52
CA GLU A 192 7.45 -7.83 17.29
C GLU A 192 7.58 -6.77 18.40
N LYS A 193 6.66 -5.79 18.45
CA LYS A 193 6.59 -4.93 19.63
C LYS A 193 6.45 -5.85 20.84
N SER A 194 7.48 -5.93 21.68
CA SER A 194 7.39 -6.57 22.98
C SER A 194 6.24 -5.89 23.72
N THR A 195 5.11 -6.55 23.81
CA THR A 195 4.14 -6.29 24.85
C THR A 195 4.87 -6.62 26.15
N SER A 196 5.45 -5.60 26.76
CA SER A 196 6.02 -5.69 28.08
C SER A 196 4.88 -5.97 29.08
N SER A 197 4.49 -7.22 29.16
CA SER A 197 3.82 -7.73 30.32
C SER A 197 4.89 -7.79 31.45
N THR A 198 4.90 -6.75 32.24
CA THR A 198 5.62 -6.70 33.50
C THR A 198 5.06 -7.82 34.39
N ASN A 199 5.61 -9.01 34.31
CA ASN A 199 5.53 -9.99 35.37
C ASN A 199 6.81 -9.86 36.20
N CYS A 200 6.73 -8.98 37.19
CA CYS A 200 7.60 -8.99 38.33
C CYS A 200 7.31 -10.28 39.12
N LEU A 201 8.15 -11.29 39.01
CA LEU A 201 8.24 -12.36 39.98
C LEU A 201 9.55 -12.21 40.72
N LEU A 202 9.43 -11.69 41.94
CA LEU A 202 10.39 -11.83 43.03
C LEU A 202 10.61 -13.33 43.30
N TYR A 203 11.87 -13.77 43.26
CA TYR A 203 12.51 -14.65 44.25
C TYR A 203 14.00 -14.32 44.28
#